data_2a3c921cc672d4fda449e4d16ff7d0da
#
_entry.id   2a3c921cc672d4fda449e4d16ff7d0da
#
_cell.length_a   1.000
_cell.length_b   1.000
_cell.length_c   1.000
_cell.angle_alpha   90.00
_cell.angle_beta   90.00
_cell.angle_gamma   90.00
#
_symmetry.space_group_name_H-M   'P 1'
#
loop_
_entity.id
_entity.type
_entity.pdbx_description
1 polymer ?
#
loop_
_entity_poly.entity_id
_entity_poly.type
_entity_poly.pdbx_seq_one_letter_code
_entity_poly.pdbx_strand_id
1 'polypeptide(L)'
;MFDTGKYCEVIEAFHKKLAEVPTGITGTRPAPDSWSLNEIIGHLIDSASNNHQRFVRLQFGDLLDFPAYEGESWIRAQNYTGMDWNDLTALWHSYNRILLKIIENLDERALGNVWIKDEQALPLEFIVKDYFRHLQWHIGHFEERLKEIQKTI
;
A
#
# COMPACT_ATOMS: atom_id res chain seq x y z
N MET A 1 -20.26 -5.88 -4.24
CA MET A 1 -20.06 -4.58 -3.55
C MET A 1 -18.87 -4.73 -2.60
N PHE A 2 -18.00 -3.71 -2.50
CA PHE A 2 -16.85 -3.75 -1.58
C PHE A 2 -17.28 -3.40 -0.16
N ASP A 3 -16.68 -4.06 0.83
CA ASP A 3 -16.90 -3.71 2.25
C ASP A 3 -15.97 -2.55 2.65
N THR A 4 -16.32 -1.35 2.20
CA THR A 4 -15.53 -0.13 2.47
C THR A 4 -15.51 0.24 3.94
N GLY A 5 -16.53 -0.14 4.71
CA GLY A 5 -16.54 0.00 6.17
C GLY A 5 -15.40 -0.78 6.83
N LYS A 6 -15.28 -2.06 6.48
CA LYS A 6 -14.19 -2.91 6.97
C LYS A 6 -12.81 -2.41 6.52
N TYR A 7 -12.69 -1.93 5.29
CA TYR A 7 -11.43 -1.34 4.81
C TYR A 7 -11.06 -0.08 5.59
N CYS A 8 -12.04 0.77 5.88
CA CYS A 8 -11.85 1.96 6.73
C CYS A 8 -11.35 1.58 8.12
N GLU A 9 -11.98 0.60 8.77
CA GLU A 9 -11.55 0.12 10.10
C GLU A 9 -10.09 -0.35 10.11
N VAL A 10 -9.66 -1.10 9.09
CA VAL A 10 -8.27 -1.57 8.96
C VAL A 10 -7.30 -0.39 8.82
N ILE A 11 -7.62 0.59 7.97
CA ILE A 11 -6.78 1.77 7.74
C ILE A 11 -6.64 2.60 9.03
N GLU A 12 -7.74 2.89 9.70
CA GLU A 12 -7.73 3.71 10.92
C GLU A 12 -7.03 2.99 12.08
N ALA A 13 -7.24 1.69 12.23
CA ALA A 13 -6.56 0.89 13.26
C ALA A 13 -5.05 0.85 13.03
N PHE A 14 -4.61 0.69 11.79
CA PHE A 14 -3.18 0.69 11.47
C PHE A 14 -2.58 2.09 11.64
N HIS A 15 -3.25 3.14 11.20
CA HIS A 15 -2.80 4.53 11.41
C HIS A 15 -2.58 4.84 12.90
N LYS A 16 -3.52 4.42 13.76
CA LYS A 16 -3.37 4.57 15.21
C LYS A 16 -2.12 3.84 15.73
N LYS A 17 -1.88 2.62 15.27
CA LYS A 17 -0.68 1.84 15.63
C LYS A 17 0.61 2.54 15.18
N LEU A 18 0.64 3.12 13.97
CA LEU A 18 1.80 3.84 13.46
C LEU A 18 2.16 5.06 14.33
N ALA A 19 1.16 5.73 14.89
CA ALA A 19 1.37 6.88 15.78
C ALA A 19 2.02 6.50 17.13
N GLU A 20 1.95 5.24 17.53
CA GLU A 20 2.53 4.72 18.76
C GLU A 20 4.00 4.27 18.60
N VAL A 21 4.51 4.21 17.37
CA VAL A 21 5.88 3.75 17.08
C VAL A 21 6.90 4.85 17.39
N PRO A 22 7.94 4.56 18.21
CA PRO A 22 9.01 5.52 18.46
C PRO A 22 9.77 5.86 17.18
N THR A 23 9.85 7.15 16.84
CA THR A 23 10.46 7.61 15.57
C THR A 23 11.94 7.25 15.43
N GLY A 24 12.66 7.12 16.55
CA GLY A 24 14.09 6.82 16.55
C GLY A 24 14.48 5.42 16.03
N ILE A 25 13.50 4.51 15.87
CA ILE A 25 13.77 3.14 15.42
C ILE A 25 13.27 2.86 13.98
N THR A 26 12.52 3.76 13.39
CA THR A 26 11.76 3.50 12.16
C THR A 26 12.62 3.30 10.92
N GLY A 27 13.82 3.90 10.90
CA GLY A 27 14.82 3.70 9.84
C GLY A 27 15.74 2.50 10.06
N THR A 28 15.61 1.77 11.19
CA THR A 28 16.49 0.65 11.51
C THR A 28 16.15 -0.59 10.69
N ARG A 29 17.16 -1.19 10.06
CA ARG A 29 17.07 -2.51 9.43
C ARG A 29 17.62 -3.56 10.41
N PRO A 30 16.87 -4.59 10.81
CA PRO A 30 17.39 -5.62 11.73
C PRO A 30 18.45 -6.52 11.07
N ALA A 31 18.45 -6.60 9.74
CA ALA A 31 19.47 -7.27 8.92
C ALA A 31 19.67 -6.52 7.60
N PRO A 32 20.84 -6.67 6.94
CA PRO A 32 21.15 -5.94 5.68
C PRO A 32 20.09 -6.06 4.59
N ASP A 33 19.50 -7.25 4.43
CA ASP A 33 18.50 -7.57 3.40
C ASP A 33 17.06 -7.40 3.91
N SER A 34 16.88 -6.86 5.12
CA SER A 34 15.57 -6.63 5.72
C SER A 34 15.13 -5.18 5.57
N TRP A 35 13.87 -4.95 5.23
CA TRP A 35 13.32 -3.60 5.20
C TRP A 35 13.18 -3.00 6.59
N SER A 36 13.44 -1.71 6.71
CA SER A 36 13.07 -0.90 7.88
C SER A 36 11.56 -0.65 7.91
N LEU A 37 11.05 -0.11 9.01
CA LEU A 37 9.63 0.29 9.09
C LEU A 37 9.31 1.40 8.08
N ASN A 38 10.22 2.36 7.89
CA ASN A 38 10.09 3.39 6.86
C ASN A 38 9.92 2.79 5.46
N GLU A 39 10.70 1.75 5.13
CA GLU A 39 10.63 1.10 3.83
C GLU A 39 9.33 0.30 3.64
N ILE A 40 8.81 -0.33 4.69
CA ILE A 40 7.51 -1.01 4.62
C ILE A 40 6.40 0.00 4.35
N ILE A 41 6.37 1.14 5.06
CA ILE A 41 5.37 2.20 4.80
C ILE A 41 5.57 2.82 3.42
N GLY A 42 6.82 3.04 3.01
CA GLY A 42 7.15 3.52 1.67
C GLY A 42 6.63 2.58 0.57
N HIS A 43 6.81 1.28 0.74
CA HIS A 43 6.24 0.27 -0.17
C HIS A 43 4.71 0.33 -0.22
N LEU A 44 4.05 0.55 0.91
CA LEU A 44 2.59 0.73 0.95
C LEU A 44 2.13 2.03 0.27
N ILE A 45 2.93 3.10 0.32
CA ILE A 45 2.69 4.34 -0.45
C ILE A 45 2.84 4.06 -1.94
N ASP A 46 3.89 3.34 -2.35
CA ASP A 46 4.09 2.95 -3.75
C ASP A 46 2.93 2.10 -4.27
N SER A 47 2.46 1.15 -3.46
CA SER A 47 1.28 0.34 -3.77
C SER A 47 0.03 1.21 -3.94
N ALA A 48 -0.19 2.17 -3.05
CA ALA A 48 -1.32 3.10 -3.14
C ALA A 48 -1.25 3.94 -4.42
N SER A 49 -0.08 4.49 -4.77
CA SER A 49 0.08 5.33 -5.95
C SER A 49 -0.14 4.57 -7.27
N ASN A 50 0.37 3.35 -7.36
CA ASN A 50 0.19 2.50 -8.54
C ASN A 50 -1.26 2.01 -8.67
N ASN A 51 -1.90 1.63 -7.57
CA ASN A 51 -3.29 1.21 -7.60
C ASN A 51 -4.27 2.37 -7.81
N HIS A 52 -3.94 3.57 -7.31
CA HIS A 52 -4.70 4.79 -7.64
C HIS A 52 -4.85 4.95 -9.16
N GLN A 53 -3.74 4.86 -9.89
CA GLN A 53 -3.76 4.95 -11.35
C GLN A 53 -4.66 3.87 -11.97
N ARG A 54 -4.58 2.63 -11.50
CA ARG A 54 -5.40 1.52 -12.01
C ARG A 54 -6.88 1.72 -11.69
N PHE A 55 -7.23 2.10 -10.45
CA PHE A 55 -8.62 2.32 -10.04
C PHE A 55 -9.30 3.42 -10.83
N VAL A 56 -8.58 4.48 -11.15
CA VAL A 56 -9.12 5.59 -11.94
C VAL A 56 -9.17 5.23 -13.43
N ARG A 57 -8.08 4.75 -14.00
CA ARG A 57 -7.95 4.51 -15.45
C ARG A 57 -8.86 3.38 -15.93
N LEU A 58 -9.04 2.31 -15.16
CA LEU A 58 -9.92 1.20 -15.50
C LEU A 58 -11.40 1.59 -15.56
N GLN A 59 -11.78 2.71 -14.98
CA GLN A 59 -13.14 3.22 -15.14
C GLN A 59 -13.42 3.76 -16.55
N PHE A 60 -12.38 4.04 -17.33
CA PHE A 60 -12.49 4.54 -18.71
C PHE A 60 -12.30 3.43 -19.76
N GLY A 61 -11.90 2.23 -19.38
CA GLY A 61 -11.67 1.09 -20.26
C GLY A 61 -10.51 0.22 -19.83
N ASP A 62 -10.19 -0.79 -20.65
CA ASP A 62 -9.10 -1.72 -20.39
C ASP A 62 -7.72 -1.03 -20.47
N LEU A 63 -6.79 -1.50 -19.64
CA LEU A 63 -5.39 -1.07 -19.64
C LEU A 63 -4.51 -2.15 -20.26
N LEU A 64 -4.10 -1.94 -21.51
CA LEU A 64 -3.32 -2.93 -22.27
C LEU A 64 -1.81 -2.77 -22.06
N ASP A 65 -1.32 -1.53 -21.91
CA ASP A 65 0.11 -1.20 -21.85
C ASP A 65 0.52 -0.49 -20.54
N PHE A 66 -0.34 -0.54 -19.51
CA PHE A 66 -0.01 0.12 -18.25
C PHE A 66 1.03 -0.69 -17.47
N PRO A 67 2.18 -0.09 -17.07
CA PRO A 67 3.29 -0.84 -16.51
C PRO A 67 2.98 -1.38 -15.10
N ALA A 68 3.54 -2.54 -14.79
CA ALA A 68 3.77 -2.99 -13.43
C ALA A 68 4.99 -2.27 -12.84
N TYR A 69 5.17 -2.37 -11.52
CA TYR A 69 6.37 -1.88 -10.85
C TYR A 69 7.00 -3.01 -10.01
N GLU A 70 8.32 -2.94 -9.84
CA GLU A 70 9.06 -3.88 -9.01
C GLU A 70 9.40 -3.19 -7.67
N GLY A 71 8.84 -3.74 -6.56
CA GLY A 71 8.85 -3.09 -5.24
C GLY A 71 10.23 -2.80 -4.69
N GLU A 72 11.17 -3.74 -4.80
CA GLU A 72 12.55 -3.57 -4.33
C GLU A 72 13.28 -2.42 -5.03
N SER A 73 13.13 -2.31 -6.34
CA SER A 73 13.75 -1.24 -7.13
C SER A 73 13.19 0.12 -6.77
N TRP A 74 11.88 0.19 -6.51
CA TRP A 74 11.22 1.42 -6.11
C TRP A 74 11.68 1.89 -4.73
N ILE A 75 11.78 0.98 -3.77
CA ILE A 75 12.30 1.29 -2.43
C ILE A 75 13.73 1.80 -2.50
N ARG A 76 14.59 1.13 -3.27
CA ARG A 76 16.00 1.56 -3.44
C ARG A 76 16.12 2.92 -4.09
N ALA A 77 15.30 3.19 -5.11
CA ALA A 77 15.35 4.46 -5.84
C ALA A 77 14.90 5.65 -4.99
N GLN A 78 13.99 5.44 -4.02
CA GLN A 78 13.39 6.50 -3.22
C GLN A 78 14.08 6.73 -1.87
N ASN A 79 14.90 5.77 -1.40
CA ASN A 79 15.62 5.87 -0.13
C ASN A 79 14.73 6.22 1.08
N TYR A 80 13.67 5.47 1.28
CA TYR A 80 12.70 5.69 2.36
C TYR A 80 13.30 5.66 3.77
N THR A 81 14.40 4.96 3.98
CA THR A 81 15.07 4.83 5.30
C THR A 81 15.39 6.18 5.93
N GLY A 82 15.74 7.18 5.12
CA GLY A 82 16.10 8.53 5.59
C GLY A 82 14.95 9.52 5.62
N MET A 83 13.71 9.10 5.27
CA MET A 83 12.55 10.00 5.27
C MET A 83 11.95 10.17 6.66
N ASP A 84 11.30 11.31 6.89
CA ASP A 84 10.59 11.58 8.15
C ASP A 84 9.40 10.61 8.32
N TRP A 85 9.32 10.00 9.49
CA TRP A 85 8.28 9.03 9.83
C TRP A 85 6.87 9.62 9.81
N ASN A 86 6.73 10.85 10.33
CA ASN A 86 5.42 11.49 10.39
C ASN A 86 4.91 11.85 8.99
N ASP A 87 5.81 12.29 8.10
CA ASP A 87 5.45 12.57 6.70
C ASP A 87 5.01 11.31 5.96
N LEU A 88 5.74 10.20 6.14
CA LEU A 88 5.38 8.91 5.52
C LEU A 88 4.03 8.41 6.00
N THR A 89 3.80 8.40 7.31
CA THR A 89 2.55 7.87 7.89
C THR A 89 1.36 8.77 7.58
N ALA A 90 1.53 10.08 7.57
CA ALA A 90 0.50 11.03 7.17
C ALA A 90 0.11 10.87 5.69
N LEU A 91 1.10 10.73 4.80
CA LEU A 91 0.86 10.50 3.38
C LEU A 91 0.14 9.16 3.15
N TRP A 92 0.63 8.07 3.76
CA TRP A 92 -0.01 6.76 3.66
C TRP A 92 -1.49 6.81 4.09
N HIS A 93 -1.76 7.41 5.24
CA HIS A 93 -3.12 7.51 5.78
C HIS A 93 -4.05 8.32 4.87
N SER A 94 -3.63 9.54 4.50
CA SER A 94 -4.41 10.40 3.62
C SER A 94 -4.65 9.77 2.27
N TYR A 95 -3.64 9.09 1.71
CA TYR A 95 -3.76 8.41 0.42
C TYR A 95 -4.80 7.29 0.46
N ASN A 96 -4.75 6.44 1.49
CA ASN A 96 -5.72 5.35 1.63
C ASN A 96 -7.16 5.86 1.84
N ARG A 97 -7.34 6.98 2.55
CA ARG A 97 -8.67 7.63 2.65
C ARG A 97 -9.19 8.11 1.29
N ILE A 98 -8.30 8.65 0.45
CA ILE A 98 -8.65 9.03 -0.94
C ILE A 98 -9.03 7.79 -1.75
N LEU A 99 -8.25 6.71 -1.67
CA LEU A 99 -8.56 5.47 -2.37
C LEU A 99 -9.90 4.87 -1.94
N LEU A 100 -10.24 4.92 -0.65
CA LEU A 100 -11.56 4.50 -0.18
C LEU A 100 -12.67 5.30 -0.85
N LYS A 101 -12.53 6.62 -0.95
CA LYS A 101 -13.53 7.47 -1.63
C LYS A 101 -13.66 7.17 -3.11
N ILE A 102 -12.56 6.84 -3.78
CA ILE A 102 -12.59 6.38 -5.17
C ILE A 102 -13.37 5.07 -5.27
N ILE A 103 -13.09 4.10 -4.38
CA ILE A 103 -13.73 2.78 -4.39
C ILE A 103 -15.24 2.88 -4.07
N GLU A 104 -15.63 3.75 -3.15
CA GLU A 104 -17.05 4.02 -2.83
C GLU A 104 -17.84 4.55 -4.04
N ASN A 105 -17.17 5.22 -4.97
CA ASN A 105 -17.76 5.87 -6.13
C ASN A 105 -17.41 5.17 -7.47
N LEU A 106 -16.87 3.95 -7.44
CA LEU A 106 -16.59 3.20 -8.65
C LEU A 106 -17.87 2.92 -9.43
N ASP A 107 -17.80 3.13 -10.76
CA ASP A 107 -18.87 2.69 -11.65
C ASP A 107 -18.91 1.16 -11.70
N GLU A 108 -19.99 0.56 -11.24
CA GLU A 108 -20.17 -0.90 -11.24
C GLU A 108 -20.01 -1.51 -12.65
N ARG A 109 -20.32 -0.76 -13.70
CA ARG A 109 -20.14 -1.21 -15.09
C ARG A 109 -18.67 -1.36 -15.48
N ALA A 110 -17.77 -0.66 -14.78
CA ALA A 110 -16.33 -0.72 -15.00
C ALA A 110 -15.63 -1.86 -14.26
N LEU A 111 -16.29 -2.54 -13.34
CA LEU A 111 -15.68 -3.58 -12.49
C LEU A 111 -15.08 -4.74 -13.28
N GLY A 112 -15.60 -4.99 -14.49
CA GLY A 112 -15.10 -6.01 -15.41
C GLY A 112 -13.97 -5.54 -16.32
N ASN A 113 -13.66 -4.24 -16.39
CA ASN A 113 -12.54 -3.74 -17.20
C ASN A 113 -11.22 -4.30 -16.66
N VAL A 114 -10.31 -4.66 -17.56
CA VAL A 114 -9.12 -5.46 -17.22
C VAL A 114 -7.83 -4.68 -17.42
N TRP A 115 -6.90 -4.92 -16.51
CA TRP A 115 -5.50 -4.60 -16.71
C TRP A 115 -4.78 -5.87 -17.19
N ILE A 116 -4.13 -5.77 -18.34
CA ILE A 116 -3.31 -6.87 -18.87
C ILE A 116 -1.92 -6.76 -18.28
N LYS A 117 -1.56 -7.78 -17.49
CA LYS A 117 -0.24 -7.92 -16.88
C LYS A 117 0.29 -9.32 -17.15
N ASP A 118 1.46 -9.42 -17.78
CA ASP A 118 2.13 -10.71 -18.04
C ASP A 118 1.15 -11.75 -18.65
N GLU A 119 0.41 -11.34 -19.68
CA GLU A 119 -0.64 -12.12 -20.35
C GLU A 119 -1.87 -12.49 -19.51
N GLN A 120 -1.96 -11.97 -18.27
CA GLN A 120 -3.11 -12.15 -17.40
C GLN A 120 -4.03 -10.92 -17.47
N ALA A 121 -5.32 -11.19 -17.61
CA ALA A 121 -6.36 -10.18 -17.53
C ALA A 121 -6.85 -10.04 -16.08
N LEU A 122 -6.53 -8.95 -15.42
CA LEU A 122 -6.89 -8.68 -14.03
C LEU A 122 -8.05 -7.66 -13.98
N PRO A 123 -9.28 -8.08 -13.64
CA PRO A 123 -10.42 -7.17 -13.54
C PRO A 123 -10.25 -6.13 -12.43
N LEU A 124 -10.83 -4.94 -12.60
CA LEU A 124 -10.84 -3.88 -11.59
C LEU A 124 -11.34 -4.40 -10.24
N GLU A 125 -12.40 -5.20 -10.23
CA GLU A 125 -12.92 -5.81 -9.00
C GLU A 125 -11.85 -6.63 -8.28
N PHE A 126 -11.10 -7.44 -9.01
CA PHE A 126 -10.01 -8.23 -8.44
C PHE A 126 -8.89 -7.33 -7.90
N ILE A 127 -8.49 -6.30 -8.65
CA ILE A 127 -7.39 -5.39 -8.27
C ILE A 127 -7.71 -4.66 -6.97
N VAL A 128 -8.96 -4.21 -6.78
CA VAL A 128 -9.41 -3.58 -5.53
C VAL A 128 -9.32 -4.55 -4.35
N LYS A 129 -9.81 -5.77 -4.50
CA LYS A 129 -9.75 -6.80 -3.44
C LYS A 129 -8.32 -7.20 -3.11
N ASP A 130 -7.49 -7.35 -4.13
CA ASP A 130 -6.08 -7.69 -4.00
C ASP A 130 -5.27 -6.60 -3.31
N TYR A 131 -5.58 -5.33 -3.57
CA TYR A 131 -4.95 -4.19 -2.91
C TYR A 131 -5.11 -4.29 -1.37
N PHE A 132 -6.31 -4.55 -0.89
CA PHE A 132 -6.56 -4.66 0.56
C PHE A 132 -6.01 -5.95 1.18
N ARG A 133 -6.02 -7.05 0.43
CA ARG A 133 -5.35 -8.29 0.84
C ARG A 133 -3.84 -8.07 1.02
N HIS A 134 -3.20 -7.39 0.07
CA HIS A 134 -1.80 -7.02 0.12
C HIS A 134 -1.49 -6.07 1.28
N LEU A 135 -2.33 -5.06 1.51
CA LEU A 135 -2.22 -4.16 2.66
C LEU A 135 -2.25 -4.94 3.98
N GLN A 136 -3.22 -5.83 4.17
CA GLN A 136 -3.34 -6.63 5.40
C GLN A 136 -2.12 -7.54 5.62
N TRP A 137 -1.58 -8.12 4.55
CA TRP A 137 -0.36 -8.91 4.63
C TRP A 137 0.83 -8.06 5.11
N HIS A 138 0.99 -6.86 4.57
CA HIS A 138 2.06 -5.96 4.98
C HIS A 138 1.87 -5.37 6.38
N ILE A 139 0.64 -5.23 6.86
CA ILE A 139 0.39 -4.87 8.26
C ILE A 139 0.95 -5.96 9.19
N GLY A 140 0.71 -7.24 8.89
CA GLY A 140 1.29 -8.36 9.62
C GLY A 140 2.82 -8.36 9.56
N HIS A 141 3.40 -8.17 8.39
CA HIS A 141 4.84 -8.04 8.18
C HIS A 141 5.44 -6.86 8.99
N PHE A 142 4.76 -5.73 9.00
CA PHE A 142 5.15 -4.57 9.81
C PHE A 142 5.20 -4.90 11.31
N GLU A 143 4.20 -5.58 11.83
CA GLU A 143 4.14 -5.98 13.24
C GLU A 143 5.27 -6.92 13.62
N GLU A 144 5.58 -7.89 12.77
CA GLU A 144 6.72 -8.80 12.97
C GLU A 144 8.04 -8.03 12.96
N ARG A 145 8.23 -7.13 11.99
CA ARG A 145 9.43 -6.30 11.88
C ARG A 145 9.62 -5.39 13.09
N LEU A 146 8.55 -4.77 13.58
CA LEU A 146 8.61 -3.94 14.79
C LEU A 146 9.10 -4.74 15.99
N LYS A 147 8.59 -5.97 16.17
CA LYS A 147 9.04 -6.88 17.24
C LYS A 147 10.51 -7.29 17.10
N GLU A 148 10.98 -7.54 15.88
CA GLU A 148 12.39 -7.85 15.59
C GLU A 148 13.29 -6.69 15.99
N ILE A 149 12.98 -5.46 15.57
CA ILE A 149 13.76 -4.27 15.90
C ILE A 149 13.77 -4.04 17.42
N GLN A 150 12.63 -4.17 18.10
CA GLN A 150 12.54 -3.99 19.56
C GLN A 150 13.35 -5.01 20.37
N LYS A 151 13.64 -6.18 19.83
CA LYS A 151 14.50 -7.18 20.48
C LYS A 151 15.99 -6.89 20.33
N THR A 152 16.37 -6.04 19.37
CA THR A 152 17.77 -5.73 19.07
C THR A 152 18.26 -4.43 19.74
N ILE A 153 17.37 -3.71 20.38
CA ILE A 153 17.63 -2.47 21.14
C ILE A 153 17.71 -2.79 22.65
#